data_9966ba0217365101947faa1b536d0d4a
#
_entry.id   9966ba0217365101947faa1b536d0d4a
#
_cell.length_a   1.000
_cell.length_b   1.000
_cell.length_c   1.000
_cell.angle_alpha   90.00
_cell.angle_beta   90.00
_cell.angle_gamma   90.00
#
_symmetry.space_group_name_H-M   'P 1'
#
loop_
_entity.id
_entity.type
_entity.pdbx_description
1 polymer ?
#
loop_
_entity_poly.entity_id
_entity_poly.type
_entity_poly.pdbx_seq_one_letter_code
_entity_poly.pdbx_strand_id
1 'polypeptide(L)' 'MGAATPTKSIDELAREVIAGKWGNGAERKNRLTAAGYDYSVVQNRVNQILKK' A
#
# COMPACT_ATOMS: atom_id res chain seq x y z
N MET A 1 1.77 -9.72 -19.51
CA MET A 1 1.33 -9.53 -19.06
C MET A 1 1.06 -8.55 -18.57
N GLY A 2 0.97 -7.87 -18.69
CA GLY A 2 0.59 -6.81 -18.39
C GLY A 2 0.13 -6.50 -17.24
N ALA A 3 0.32 -6.79 -16.57
CA ALA A 3 -0.17 -6.59 -15.50
C ALA A 3 -0.35 -5.31 -15.06
N ALA A 4 -0.90 -4.54 -15.67
CA ALA A 4 -1.24 -3.29 -15.16
C ALA A 4 -2.16 -3.43 -14.01
N THR A 5 -2.85 -4.50 -13.91
CA THR A 5 -3.80 -4.68 -12.84
C THR A 5 -3.09 -5.07 -11.55
N PRO A 6 -3.35 -4.38 -10.46
CA PRO A 6 -2.77 -4.77 -9.19
C PRO A 6 -3.22 -6.16 -8.80
N THR A 7 -2.31 -6.93 -8.28
CA THR A 7 -2.62 -8.30 -7.90
C THR A 7 -2.59 -8.55 -6.41
N LYS A 8 -2.05 -7.62 -5.65
CA LYS A 8 -1.96 -7.81 -4.22
C LYS A 8 -3.21 -7.33 -3.51
N SER A 9 -3.56 -8.00 -2.44
CA SER A 9 -4.69 -7.57 -1.65
C SER A 9 -4.29 -6.36 -0.80
N ILE A 10 -5.28 -5.67 -0.29
CA ILE A 10 -5.01 -4.52 0.57
C ILE A 10 -4.28 -4.95 1.83
N ASP A 11 -4.64 -6.11 2.38
CA ASP A 11 -3.93 -6.62 3.56
C ASP A 11 -2.46 -6.83 3.27
N GLU A 12 -2.17 -7.39 2.12
CA GLU A 12 -0.80 -7.66 1.75
C GLU A 12 -0.02 -6.36 1.58
N LEU A 13 -0.62 -5.39 0.92
CA LEU A 13 0.00 -4.09 0.76
C LEU A 13 0.24 -3.41 2.09
N ALA A 14 -0.73 -3.50 2.98
CA ALA A 14 -0.61 -2.88 4.29
C ALA A 14 0.57 -3.45 5.05
N ARG A 15 0.76 -4.75 4.97
CA ARG A 15 1.88 -5.39 5.64
C ARG A 15 3.20 -4.95 5.04
N GLU A 16 3.25 -4.80 3.74
CA GLU A 16 4.46 -4.32 3.09
C GLU A 16 4.77 -2.89 3.49
N VAL A 17 3.75 -2.08 3.61
CA VAL A 17 3.94 -0.70 4.06
C VAL A 17 4.52 -0.67 5.46
N ILE A 18 3.99 -1.51 6.33
CA ILE A 18 4.49 -1.58 7.70
C ILE A 18 5.94 -2.06 7.75
N ALA A 19 6.29 -2.93 6.83
CA ALA A 19 7.66 -3.43 6.74
C ALA A 19 8.62 -2.41 6.11
N GLY A 20 8.10 -1.30 5.63
CA GLY A 20 8.93 -0.27 5.05
C GLY A 20 9.25 -0.44 3.59
N LYS A 21 8.59 -1.34 2.92
CA LYS A 21 8.92 -1.62 1.52
C LYS A 21 8.45 -0.53 0.57
N TRP A 22 7.53 0.29 1.00
CA TRP A 22 6.97 1.33 0.15
C TRP A 22 7.45 2.72 0.52
N GLY A 23 8.40 2.81 1.44
CA GLY A 23 8.86 4.10 1.91
C GLY A 23 7.91 4.68 2.92
N ASN A 24 8.01 5.98 3.16
CA ASN A 24 7.11 6.60 4.11
C ASN A 24 6.61 7.92 3.58
N GLY A 25 5.56 8.42 4.18
CA GLY A 25 5.02 9.72 3.84
C GLY A 25 4.67 9.87 2.37
N ALA A 26 5.14 10.94 1.77
CA ALA A 26 4.82 11.24 0.38
C ALA A 26 5.36 10.19 -0.58
N GLU A 27 6.48 9.61 -0.25
CA GLU A 27 7.06 8.59 -1.11
C GLU A 27 6.16 7.37 -1.20
N ARG A 28 5.61 6.96 -0.06
CA ARG A 28 4.68 5.84 -0.02
C ARG A 28 3.47 6.12 -0.90
N LYS A 29 2.92 7.31 -0.77
CA LYS A 29 1.76 7.70 -1.55
C LYS A 29 2.06 7.64 -3.05
N ASN A 30 3.19 8.18 -3.43
CA ASN A 30 3.57 8.22 -4.84
C ASN A 30 3.78 6.83 -5.40
N ARG A 31 4.44 5.98 -4.64
CA ARG A 31 4.73 4.63 -5.11
C ARG A 31 3.48 3.80 -5.25
N LEU A 32 2.59 3.87 -4.26
CA LEU A 32 1.35 3.10 -4.32
C LEU A 32 0.48 3.57 -5.47
N THR A 33 0.38 4.87 -5.65
CA THR A 33 -0.42 5.42 -6.73
C THR A 33 0.15 5.00 -8.08
N ALA A 34 1.47 5.06 -8.23
CA ALA A 34 2.10 4.69 -9.48
C ALA A 34 1.89 3.22 -9.81
N ALA A 35 1.75 2.39 -8.79
CA ALA A 35 1.54 0.97 -9.00
C ALA A 35 0.07 0.63 -9.25
N GLY A 36 -0.81 1.62 -9.19
CA GLY A 36 -2.21 1.39 -9.46
C GLY A 36 -3.06 1.09 -8.24
N TYR A 37 -2.53 1.34 -7.07
CA TYR A 37 -3.29 1.10 -5.84
C TYR A 37 -3.83 2.40 -5.28
N ASP A 38 -4.84 2.27 -4.43
CA ASP A 38 -5.43 3.44 -3.78
C ASP A 38 -4.74 3.66 -2.44
N TYR A 39 -3.95 4.71 -2.36
CA TYR A 39 -3.21 5.02 -1.15
C TYR A 39 -4.11 5.12 0.07
N SER A 40 -5.27 5.78 -0.08
CA SER A 40 -6.15 5.98 1.07
C SER A 40 -6.63 4.66 1.66
N VAL A 41 -6.98 3.73 0.80
CA VAL A 41 -7.47 2.43 1.25
C VAL A 41 -6.36 1.67 1.95
N VAL A 42 -5.18 1.68 1.36
CA VAL A 42 -4.04 0.99 1.94
C VAL A 42 -3.68 1.59 3.29
N GLN A 43 -3.65 2.92 3.37
CA GLN A 43 -3.30 3.58 4.62
C GLN A 43 -4.33 3.30 5.71
N ASN A 44 -5.60 3.28 5.35
CA ASN A 44 -6.63 2.92 6.32
C ASN A 44 -6.39 1.55 6.89
N ARG A 45 -6.03 0.62 6.04
CA ARG A 45 -5.79 -0.74 6.51
C ARG A 45 -4.56 -0.81 7.40
N VAL A 46 -3.52 -0.07 7.03
CA VAL A 46 -2.32 0.01 7.86
C VAL A 46 -2.68 0.51 9.26
N ASN A 47 -3.49 1.56 9.31
CA ASN A 47 -3.89 2.12 10.59
C ASN A 47 -4.67 1.11 11.41
N GLN A 48 -5.54 0.34 10.78
CA GLN A 48 -6.31 -0.67 11.48
C GLN A 48 -5.41 -1.75 12.07
N ILE A 49 -4.41 -2.15 11.32
CA ILE A 49 -3.49 -3.18 11.79
C ILE A 49 -2.68 -2.67 12.96
N LEU A 50 -2.18 -1.47 12.88
CA LEU A 50 -1.34 -0.91 13.92
C LEU A 50 -2.13 -0.53 15.15
N LYS A 51 -3.43 -0.38 15.00
CA LYS A 51 -4.23 0.06 16.09
C LYS A 51 -4.49 -0.99 17.13
N LYS A 52 -4.32 -2.24 16.83
CA LYS A 52 -4.62 -3.30 17.74
C LYS A 52 -3.91 -3.21 19.03
#